data_26939a0e7af66bc5b4172ce87de2c9ab
#
_entry.id   26939a0e7af66bc5b4172ce87de2c9ab
#
_cell.length_a   1.000
_cell.length_b   1.000
_cell.length_c   1.000
_cell.angle_alpha   90.00
_cell.angle_beta   90.00
_cell.angle_gamma   90.00
#
_symmetry.space_group_name_H-M   'P 1'
#
loop_
_entity.id
_entity.type
_entity.pdbx_description
1 polymer ?
#
loop_
_entity_poly.entity_id
_entity_poly.type
_entity_poly.pdbx_seq_one_letter_code
_entity_poly.pdbx_strand_id
1 'polypeptide(L)'
;MPNRFLSTKIFGWALFMIVMTCFILVWFFRQPSGPLTRENLKTAEQYWADHGPSNYFLELHLSGNQKGVHQVKVKNSQVTEMTTNGVMVAESVWKYWSVEGLFRQLRVELHNAQQPLKPYGLQNSDLVTLRVQFEKKWGFPRYFMRHVTGTPHHIQWNIERFETDFIHDRALPASPSNNHE
;
A
#
# COMPACT_ATOMS: atom_id res chain seq x y z
N MET A 1 -33.26 -41.37 -31.63
CA MET A 1 -32.11 -41.25 -30.68
C MET A 1 -31.65 -39.81 -30.70
N PRO A 2 -31.85 -39.01 -29.65
CA PRO A 2 -31.55 -37.59 -29.67
C PRO A 2 -30.09 -37.33 -29.32
N ASN A 3 -29.51 -36.36 -30.04
CA ASN A 3 -28.14 -35.84 -30.10
C ASN A 3 -27.54 -35.46 -28.71
N ARG A 4 -26.86 -36.40 -28.04
CA ARG A 4 -26.07 -36.14 -26.84
C ARG A 4 -24.72 -35.41 -27.15
N PHE A 5 -24.32 -35.31 -28.40
CA PHE A 5 -23.03 -34.71 -28.81
C PHE A 5 -22.99 -33.15 -28.89
N LEU A 6 -24.16 -32.49 -28.94
CA LEU A 6 -24.20 -31.03 -28.97
C LEU A 6 -24.03 -30.41 -27.59
N SER A 7 -24.49 -31.07 -26.53
CA SER A 7 -24.51 -30.57 -25.14
C SER A 7 -23.07 -30.39 -24.58
N THR A 8 -22.18 -31.32 -24.86
CA THR A 8 -20.79 -31.27 -24.32
C THR A 8 -19.93 -30.17 -24.91
N LYS A 9 -20.13 -29.82 -26.18
CA LYS A 9 -19.39 -28.73 -26.83
C LYS A 9 -19.83 -27.35 -26.32
N ILE A 10 -21.13 -27.15 -26.10
CA ILE A 10 -21.68 -25.89 -25.57
C ILE A 10 -21.21 -25.69 -24.12
N PHE A 11 -21.16 -26.76 -23.30
CA PHE A 11 -20.67 -26.68 -21.92
C PHE A 11 -19.17 -26.32 -21.84
N GLY A 12 -18.35 -26.85 -22.75
CA GLY A 12 -16.91 -26.52 -22.83
C GLY A 12 -16.67 -25.06 -23.20
N TRP A 13 -17.45 -24.50 -24.12
CA TRP A 13 -17.34 -23.08 -24.50
C TRP A 13 -17.80 -22.14 -23.39
N ALA A 14 -18.86 -22.46 -22.66
CA ALA A 14 -19.34 -21.67 -21.54
C ALA A 14 -18.32 -21.64 -20.40
N LEU A 15 -17.72 -22.77 -20.06
CA LEU A 15 -16.66 -22.84 -19.05
C LEU A 15 -15.43 -22.03 -19.45
N PHE A 16 -15.00 -22.11 -20.72
CA PHE A 16 -13.88 -21.34 -21.24
C PHE A 16 -14.13 -19.83 -21.16
N MET A 17 -15.32 -19.37 -21.52
CA MET A 17 -15.71 -17.97 -21.41
C MET A 17 -15.70 -17.46 -19.96
N ILE A 18 -16.18 -18.26 -19.00
CA ILE A 18 -16.15 -17.92 -17.58
C ILE A 18 -14.69 -17.78 -17.09
N VAL A 19 -13.83 -18.73 -17.40
CA VAL A 19 -12.40 -18.69 -17.02
C VAL A 19 -11.70 -17.49 -17.62
N MET A 20 -11.92 -17.20 -18.91
CA MET A 20 -11.37 -16.03 -19.59
C MET A 20 -11.86 -14.72 -18.98
N THR A 21 -13.15 -14.62 -18.63
CA THR A 21 -13.71 -13.43 -17.97
C THR A 21 -13.13 -13.25 -16.58
N CYS A 22 -12.99 -14.32 -15.78
CA CYS A 22 -12.31 -14.26 -14.50
C CYS A 22 -10.83 -13.84 -14.64
N PHE A 23 -10.12 -14.35 -15.64
CA PHE A 23 -8.72 -13.99 -15.88
C PHE A 23 -8.58 -12.51 -16.27
N ILE A 24 -9.47 -12.01 -17.14
CA ILE A 24 -9.51 -10.59 -17.55
C ILE A 24 -9.83 -9.71 -16.35
N LEU A 25 -10.81 -10.09 -15.50
CA LEU A 25 -11.13 -9.35 -14.30
C LEU A 25 -9.94 -9.31 -13.32
N VAL A 26 -9.30 -10.43 -13.05
CA VAL A 26 -8.10 -10.47 -12.18
C VAL A 26 -6.98 -9.62 -12.77
N TRP A 27 -6.77 -9.64 -14.07
CA TRP A 27 -5.75 -8.82 -14.75
C TRP A 27 -6.08 -7.32 -14.70
N PHE A 28 -7.34 -6.95 -14.87
CA PHE A 28 -7.82 -5.56 -14.82
C PHE A 28 -7.75 -4.96 -13.40
N PHE A 29 -7.94 -5.79 -12.36
CA PHE A 29 -7.83 -5.36 -10.96
C PHE A 29 -6.38 -5.32 -10.45
N ARG A 30 -5.46 -6.00 -11.11
CA ARG A 30 -4.03 -5.94 -10.79
C ARG A 30 -3.39 -4.74 -11.48
N GLN A 31 -3.50 -3.56 -10.87
CA GLN A 31 -2.70 -2.42 -11.34
C GLN A 31 -1.23 -2.69 -11.04
N PRO A 32 -0.36 -2.73 -12.07
CA PRO A 32 1.07 -2.85 -11.83
C PRO A 32 1.58 -1.59 -11.13
N SER A 33 2.42 -1.77 -10.11
CA SER A 33 3.18 -0.66 -9.53
C SER A 33 4.10 -0.06 -10.60
N GLY A 34 4.05 1.26 -10.77
CA GLY A 34 4.91 2.02 -11.69
C GLY A 34 6.16 2.58 -10.98
N PRO A 35 7.11 3.16 -11.74
CA PRO A 35 8.22 3.91 -11.15
C PRO A 35 7.69 5.13 -10.40
N LEU A 36 8.30 5.43 -9.24
CA LEU A 36 8.04 6.68 -8.53
C LEU A 36 8.77 7.82 -9.25
N THR A 37 8.03 8.84 -9.67
CA THR A 37 8.55 10.04 -10.33
C THR A 37 8.06 11.30 -9.59
N ARG A 38 8.72 12.45 -9.82
CA ARG A 38 8.25 13.73 -9.26
C ARG A 38 6.86 14.10 -9.73
N GLU A 39 6.57 13.81 -10.98
CA GLU A 39 5.30 14.17 -11.62
C GLU A 39 4.14 13.37 -11.03
N ASN A 40 4.25 12.02 -11.01
CA ASN A 40 3.15 11.21 -10.48
C ASN A 40 2.96 11.39 -8.96
N LEU A 41 4.04 11.64 -8.21
CA LEU A 41 3.96 11.98 -6.79
C LEU A 41 3.22 13.29 -6.58
N LYS A 42 3.59 14.36 -7.30
CA LYS A 42 2.94 15.67 -7.20
C LYS A 42 1.46 15.61 -7.57
N THR A 43 1.12 14.90 -8.65
CA THR A 43 -0.27 14.72 -9.09
C THR A 43 -1.08 13.99 -8.03
N ALA A 44 -0.55 12.93 -7.45
CA ALA A 44 -1.24 12.16 -6.41
C ALA A 44 -1.40 12.96 -5.10
N GLU A 45 -0.37 13.72 -4.68
CA GLU A 45 -0.45 14.62 -3.52
C GLU A 45 -1.54 15.69 -3.70
N GLN A 46 -1.57 16.33 -4.86
CA GLN A 46 -2.59 17.33 -5.15
C GLN A 46 -3.99 16.71 -5.14
N TYR A 47 -4.15 15.55 -5.77
CA TYR A 47 -5.43 14.85 -5.79
C TYR A 47 -5.89 14.46 -4.38
N TRP A 48 -4.98 13.98 -3.53
CA TRP A 48 -5.28 13.71 -2.12
C TRP A 48 -5.66 14.98 -1.36
N ALA A 49 -4.94 16.09 -1.56
CA ALA A 49 -5.24 17.36 -0.90
C ALA A 49 -6.65 17.87 -1.25
N ASP A 50 -7.09 17.65 -2.49
CA ASP A 50 -8.39 18.13 -2.98
C ASP A 50 -9.55 17.19 -2.64
N HIS A 51 -9.31 15.88 -2.52
CA HIS A 51 -10.36 14.87 -2.42
C HIS A 51 -10.22 13.92 -1.22
N GLY A 52 -9.07 13.92 -0.55
CA GLY A 52 -8.80 13.00 0.57
C GLY A 52 -9.72 13.27 1.77
N PRO A 53 -10.20 12.22 2.46
CA PRO A 53 -11.01 12.38 3.65
C PRO A 53 -10.17 12.90 4.82
N SER A 54 -10.73 13.77 5.65
CA SER A 54 -10.09 14.24 6.88
C SER A 54 -10.15 13.23 8.04
N ASN A 55 -11.05 12.25 7.93
CA ASN A 55 -11.24 11.18 8.91
C ASN A 55 -11.06 9.83 8.22
N TYR A 56 -10.08 9.06 8.67
CA TYR A 56 -9.84 7.73 8.10
C TYR A 56 -9.08 6.82 9.06
N PHE A 57 -9.25 5.53 8.86
CA PHE A 57 -8.42 4.48 9.42
C PHE A 57 -7.60 3.85 8.31
N LEU A 58 -6.35 3.56 8.58
CA LEU A 58 -5.51 2.76 7.68
C LEU A 58 -4.76 1.66 8.45
N GLU A 59 -4.62 0.52 7.78
CA GLU A 59 -3.74 -0.56 8.20
C GLU A 59 -2.66 -0.77 7.13
N LEU A 60 -1.41 -0.60 7.55
CA LEU A 60 -0.24 -0.61 6.71
C LEU A 60 0.66 -1.76 7.11
N HIS A 61 0.95 -2.64 6.16
CA HIS A 61 1.86 -3.77 6.33
C HIS A 61 3.25 -3.42 5.78
N LEU A 62 4.25 -3.49 6.65
CA LEU A 62 5.66 -3.28 6.29
C LEU A 62 6.38 -4.61 6.13
N SER A 63 7.30 -4.65 5.17
CA SER A 63 8.20 -5.77 4.93
C SER A 63 9.59 -5.31 4.50
N GLY A 64 10.55 -6.23 4.48
CA GLY A 64 11.95 -5.91 4.23
C GLY A 64 12.74 -5.67 5.52
N ASN A 65 13.54 -4.61 5.58
CA ASN A 65 14.36 -4.27 6.76
C ASN A 65 13.51 -3.84 7.98
N GLN A 66 12.32 -3.33 7.73
CA GLN A 66 11.33 -3.03 8.75
C GLN A 66 10.13 -3.92 8.54
N LYS A 67 9.71 -4.64 9.57
CA LYS A 67 8.56 -5.54 9.51
C LYS A 67 7.55 -5.15 10.57
N GLY A 68 6.28 -5.16 10.21
CA GLY A 68 5.21 -4.90 11.18
C GLY A 68 3.93 -4.47 10.50
N VAL A 69 2.88 -4.43 11.31
CA VAL A 69 1.56 -3.93 10.94
C VAL A 69 1.31 -2.65 11.73
N HIS A 70 1.16 -1.55 11.04
CA HIS A 70 0.78 -0.28 11.62
C HIS A 70 -0.72 -0.06 11.43
N GLN A 71 -1.42 0.25 12.50
CA GLN A 71 -2.81 0.66 12.47
C GLN A 71 -2.88 2.12 12.95
N VAL A 72 -3.45 2.97 12.11
CA VAL A 72 -3.46 4.42 12.32
C VAL A 72 -4.87 4.96 12.20
N LYS A 73 -5.34 5.69 13.20
CA LYS A 73 -6.59 6.45 13.17
C LYS A 73 -6.28 7.93 13.00
N VAL A 74 -6.95 8.53 12.03
CA VAL A 74 -6.84 9.96 11.73
C VAL A 74 -8.21 10.60 11.89
N LYS A 75 -8.29 11.68 12.67
CA LYS A 75 -9.48 12.51 12.84
C LYS A 75 -9.11 13.97 12.59
N ASN A 76 -9.90 14.66 11.79
CA ASN A 76 -9.64 16.06 11.41
C ASN A 76 -8.20 16.26 10.87
N SER A 77 -7.75 15.34 10.01
CA SER A 77 -6.40 15.31 9.42
C SER A 77 -5.26 15.17 10.45
N GLN A 78 -5.55 14.79 11.70
CA GLN A 78 -4.56 14.54 12.73
C GLN A 78 -4.60 13.08 13.18
N VAL A 79 -3.44 12.47 13.36
CA VAL A 79 -3.35 11.13 13.93
C VAL A 79 -3.77 11.20 15.39
N THR A 80 -4.77 10.41 15.77
CA THR A 80 -5.29 10.36 17.15
C THR A 80 -4.92 9.07 17.88
N GLU A 81 -4.55 8.04 17.13
CA GLU A 81 -4.15 6.75 17.68
C GLU A 81 -3.27 6.00 16.68
N MET A 82 -2.23 5.35 17.18
CA MET A 82 -1.39 4.47 16.35
C MET A 82 -0.87 3.29 17.16
N THR A 83 -0.96 2.10 16.56
CA THR A 83 -0.32 0.89 17.08
C THR A 83 0.63 0.28 16.07
N THR A 84 1.62 -0.44 16.56
CA THR A 84 2.50 -1.31 15.76
C THR A 84 2.39 -2.71 16.32
N ASN A 85 1.96 -3.68 15.48
CA ASN A 85 1.69 -5.05 15.91
C ASN A 85 0.76 -5.12 17.14
N GLY A 86 -0.25 -4.24 17.20
CA GLY A 86 -1.20 -4.16 18.31
C GLY A 86 -0.70 -3.43 19.56
N VAL A 87 0.53 -2.91 19.59
CA VAL A 87 1.10 -2.18 20.71
C VAL A 87 1.11 -0.68 20.40
N MET A 88 0.62 0.14 21.34
CA MET A 88 0.66 1.60 21.21
C MET A 88 2.10 2.10 21.08
N VAL A 89 2.32 3.05 20.19
CA VAL A 89 3.64 3.67 19.97
C VAL A 89 3.64 5.14 20.37
N ALA A 90 4.84 5.70 20.60
CA ALA A 90 4.99 7.09 21.02
C ALA A 90 4.43 8.06 19.97
N GLU A 91 3.73 9.10 20.41
CA GLU A 91 3.09 10.12 19.54
C GLU A 91 4.08 10.83 18.61
N SER A 92 5.35 10.93 18.99
CA SER A 92 6.40 11.56 18.19
C SER A 92 6.58 10.95 16.81
N VAL A 93 6.21 9.66 16.64
CA VAL A 93 6.33 8.95 15.36
C VAL A 93 5.03 8.94 14.54
N TRP A 94 3.90 9.25 15.11
CA TRP A 94 2.58 9.17 14.48
C TRP A 94 2.48 9.95 13.17
N LYS A 95 3.05 11.15 13.13
CA LYS A 95 3.05 12.05 11.96
C LYS A 95 3.68 11.46 10.69
N TYR A 96 4.45 10.39 10.83
CA TYR A 96 5.10 9.75 9.68
C TYR A 96 4.21 8.71 9.01
N TRP A 97 3.13 8.30 9.65
CA TRP A 97 2.31 7.17 9.24
C TRP A 97 0.88 7.54 8.83
N SER A 98 0.52 8.83 8.85
CA SER A 98 -0.67 9.32 8.13
C SER A 98 -0.40 9.30 6.62
N VAL A 99 -1.43 9.46 5.80
CA VAL A 99 -1.26 9.55 4.33
C VAL A 99 -0.32 10.70 3.96
N GLU A 100 -0.43 11.86 4.61
CA GLU A 100 0.47 12.99 4.42
C GLU A 100 1.91 12.65 4.84
N GLY A 101 2.05 11.85 5.91
CA GLY A 101 3.33 11.30 6.35
C GLY A 101 3.95 10.39 5.30
N LEU A 102 3.16 9.50 4.70
CA LEU A 102 3.62 8.62 3.63
C LEU A 102 4.06 9.39 2.39
N PHE A 103 3.32 10.41 1.96
CA PHE A 103 3.74 11.30 0.87
C PHE A 103 5.08 11.98 1.19
N ARG A 104 5.26 12.45 2.43
CA ARG A 104 6.54 13.02 2.87
C ARG A 104 7.68 12.01 2.78
N GLN A 105 7.45 10.75 3.18
CA GLN A 105 8.43 9.68 3.02
C GLN A 105 8.77 9.43 1.56
N LEU A 106 7.79 9.39 0.66
CA LEU A 106 8.04 9.22 -0.78
C LEU A 106 8.89 10.34 -1.37
N ARG A 107 8.71 11.61 -0.93
CA ARG A 107 9.57 12.72 -1.34
C ARG A 107 11.02 12.53 -0.90
N VAL A 108 11.21 12.09 0.34
CA VAL A 108 12.56 11.81 0.88
C VAL A 108 13.21 10.66 0.12
N GLU A 109 12.49 9.57 -0.14
CA GLU A 109 13.00 8.44 -0.89
C GLU A 109 13.38 8.81 -2.33
N LEU A 110 12.55 9.62 -2.98
CA LEU A 110 12.84 10.11 -4.34
C LEU A 110 14.08 11.02 -4.36
N HIS A 111 14.24 11.89 -3.36
CA HIS A 111 15.44 12.72 -3.21
C HIS A 111 16.68 11.85 -2.96
N ASN A 112 16.58 10.88 -2.06
CA ASN A 112 17.66 9.96 -1.73
C ASN A 112 18.11 9.10 -2.93
N ALA A 113 17.15 8.66 -3.76
CA ALA A 113 17.45 7.90 -4.97
C ALA A 113 18.22 8.73 -6.01
N GLN A 114 17.99 10.04 -6.06
CA GLN A 114 18.73 10.95 -6.96
C GLN A 114 20.15 11.26 -6.46
N GLN A 115 20.42 11.11 -5.16
CA GLN A 115 21.71 11.34 -4.52
C GLN A 115 22.09 10.18 -3.60
N PRO A 116 22.29 8.96 -4.16
CA PRO A 116 22.34 7.73 -3.37
C PRO A 116 23.63 7.57 -2.53
N LEU A 117 24.63 8.42 -2.73
CA LEU A 117 25.91 8.30 -2.05
C LEU A 117 25.78 8.38 -0.52
N LYS A 118 25.06 9.38 0.00
CA LYS A 118 24.90 9.55 1.46
C LYS A 118 24.05 8.46 2.10
N PRO A 119 22.80 8.18 1.60
CA PRO A 119 21.95 7.23 2.29
C PRO A 119 22.33 5.77 2.06
N TYR A 120 22.98 5.44 0.92
CA TYR A 120 23.22 4.04 0.54
C TYR A 120 24.67 3.71 0.23
N GLY A 121 25.58 4.68 0.24
CA GLY A 121 26.98 4.48 -0.13
C GLY A 121 27.21 4.21 -1.62
N LEU A 122 26.24 4.52 -2.49
CA LEU A 122 26.28 4.24 -3.92
C LEU A 122 26.64 5.49 -4.72
N GLN A 123 27.49 5.32 -5.74
CA GLN A 123 27.78 6.39 -6.69
C GLN A 123 26.80 6.45 -7.86
N ASN A 124 26.09 5.35 -8.14
CA ASN A 124 25.15 5.26 -9.25
C ASN A 124 23.71 5.15 -8.76
N SER A 125 22.86 6.09 -9.19
CA SER A 125 21.43 6.13 -8.90
C SER A 125 20.64 4.99 -9.56
N ASP A 126 21.15 4.40 -10.65
CA ASP A 126 20.48 3.31 -11.37
C ASP A 126 20.37 2.02 -10.53
N LEU A 127 21.14 1.93 -9.45
CA LEU A 127 21.05 0.84 -8.49
C LEU A 127 19.88 0.98 -7.51
N VAL A 128 19.20 2.12 -7.50
CA VAL A 128 18.04 2.38 -6.62
C VAL A 128 16.75 2.30 -7.43
N THR A 129 15.94 1.31 -7.13
CA THR A 129 14.63 1.13 -7.74
C THR A 129 13.54 1.58 -6.77
N LEU A 130 12.71 2.54 -7.18
CA LEU A 130 11.52 2.99 -6.45
C LEU A 130 10.28 2.66 -7.27
N ARG A 131 9.34 1.96 -6.66
CA ARG A 131 8.05 1.65 -7.27
C ARG A 131 6.92 2.08 -6.35
N VAL A 132 5.85 2.60 -6.93
CA VAL A 132 4.68 3.06 -6.20
C VAL A 132 3.41 2.67 -6.95
N GLN A 133 2.34 2.50 -6.21
CA GLN A 133 0.99 2.42 -6.74
C GLN A 133 0.11 3.39 -5.93
N PHE A 134 -0.53 4.32 -6.61
CA PHE A 134 -1.50 5.21 -5.99
C PHE A 134 -2.91 4.62 -6.11
N GLU A 135 -3.70 4.78 -5.06
CA GLU A 135 -5.09 4.35 -5.06
C GLU A 135 -5.92 5.29 -5.95
N LYS A 136 -6.87 4.74 -6.70
CA LYS A 136 -7.58 5.50 -7.75
C LYS A 136 -8.61 6.49 -7.23
N LYS A 137 -9.30 6.15 -6.15
CA LYS A 137 -10.43 6.93 -5.63
C LYS A 137 -9.97 8.16 -4.87
N TRP A 138 -8.88 8.02 -4.11
CA TRP A 138 -8.40 9.05 -3.19
C TRP A 138 -6.98 9.54 -3.49
N GLY A 139 -6.23 8.83 -4.35
CA GLY A 139 -4.86 9.20 -4.73
C GLY A 139 -3.78 8.86 -3.71
N PHE A 140 -4.10 8.26 -2.56
CA PHE A 140 -3.08 7.94 -1.56
C PHE A 140 -2.14 6.84 -2.05
N PRO A 141 -0.87 6.81 -1.57
CA PRO A 141 0.08 5.77 -1.94
C PRO A 141 -0.30 4.45 -1.27
N ARG A 142 -0.92 3.54 -2.02
CA ARG A 142 -1.36 2.24 -1.54
C ARG A 142 -0.21 1.26 -1.36
N TYR A 143 0.76 1.29 -2.27
CA TYR A 143 1.92 0.42 -2.27
C TYR A 143 3.17 1.23 -2.55
N PHE A 144 4.27 0.88 -1.91
CA PHE A 144 5.60 1.40 -2.20
C PHE A 144 6.66 0.32 -1.98
N MET A 145 7.68 0.34 -2.83
CA MET A 145 8.85 -0.50 -2.70
C MET A 145 10.11 0.31 -3.06
N ARG A 146 11.12 0.24 -2.19
CA ARG A 146 12.50 0.61 -2.49
C ARG A 146 13.36 -0.64 -2.46
N HIS A 147 14.12 -0.84 -3.53
CA HIS A 147 15.15 -1.86 -3.62
C HIS A 147 16.47 -1.20 -4.03
N VAL A 148 17.54 -1.49 -3.29
CA VAL A 148 18.89 -1.00 -3.58
C VAL A 148 19.74 -2.21 -3.96
N THR A 149 20.06 -2.32 -5.25
CA THR A 149 20.78 -3.46 -5.83
C THR A 149 22.15 -3.63 -5.18
N GLY A 150 22.50 -4.89 -4.83
CA GLY A 150 23.78 -5.20 -4.20
C GLY A 150 23.86 -4.88 -2.69
N THR A 151 22.76 -4.45 -2.08
CA THR A 151 22.70 -4.15 -0.65
C THR A 151 21.49 -4.79 0.02
N PRO A 152 21.45 -4.94 1.36
CA PRO A 152 20.29 -5.40 2.07
C PRO A 152 19.19 -4.31 2.22
N HIS A 153 19.41 -3.11 1.67
CA HIS A 153 18.48 -2.00 1.82
C HIS A 153 17.21 -2.21 0.98
N HIS A 154 16.27 -2.93 1.55
CA HIS A 154 14.95 -3.17 0.97
C HIS A 154 13.86 -2.78 1.96
N ILE A 155 12.91 -1.97 1.51
CA ILE A 155 11.70 -1.66 2.25
C ILE A 155 10.51 -1.73 1.31
N GLN A 156 9.43 -2.28 1.82
CA GLN A 156 8.16 -2.31 1.12
C GLN A 156 7.05 -2.09 2.13
N TRP A 157 6.02 -1.37 1.74
CA TRP A 157 4.81 -1.28 2.50
C TRP A 157 3.58 -1.30 1.58
N ASN A 158 2.47 -1.77 2.14
CA ASN A 158 1.19 -1.85 1.46
C ASN A 158 0.07 -1.47 2.44
N ILE A 159 -0.85 -0.59 2.02
CA ILE A 159 -2.08 -0.32 2.78
C ILE A 159 -3.08 -1.40 2.40
N GLU A 160 -3.32 -2.32 3.34
CA GLU A 160 -4.25 -3.44 3.18
C GLU A 160 -5.69 -2.99 3.44
N ARG A 161 -5.88 -2.04 4.36
CA ARG A 161 -7.19 -1.56 4.76
C ARG A 161 -7.19 -0.04 4.85
N PHE A 162 -8.19 0.59 4.23
CA PHE A 162 -8.45 2.02 4.30
C PHE A 162 -9.96 2.24 4.43
N GLU A 163 -10.39 2.89 5.52
CA GLU A 163 -11.80 3.10 5.84
C GLU A 163 -12.05 4.56 6.19
N THR A 164 -13.13 5.12 5.66
CA THR A 164 -13.54 6.51 5.91
C THR A 164 -14.66 6.63 6.95
N ASP A 165 -15.41 5.54 7.19
CA ASP A 165 -16.64 5.54 8.01
C ASP A 165 -16.44 4.91 9.40
N PHE A 166 -15.20 4.94 9.94
CA PHE A 166 -14.87 4.30 11.21
C PHE A 166 -15.34 5.08 12.46
N ILE A 167 -16.27 6.03 12.32
CA ILE A 167 -16.76 6.93 13.38
C ILE A 167 -17.36 6.20 14.60
N HIS A 168 -17.62 4.89 14.49
CA HIS A 168 -18.04 4.09 15.65
C HIS A 168 -16.82 3.62 16.44
N ASP A 169 -16.73 4.06 17.67
CA ASP A 169 -15.75 3.75 18.74
C ASP A 169 -15.44 2.24 18.88
N ARG A 170 -14.78 1.67 17.90
CA ARG A 170 -14.16 0.38 18.11
C ARG A 170 -12.70 0.63 18.47
N ALA A 171 -12.40 0.54 19.78
CA ALA A 171 -11.01 0.45 20.23
C ALA A 171 -10.25 -0.55 19.35
N LEU A 172 -9.00 -0.25 19.02
CA LEU A 172 -8.16 -1.21 18.28
C LEU A 172 -8.13 -2.51 19.10
N PRO A 173 -8.27 -3.69 18.45
CA PRO A 173 -8.23 -4.96 19.15
C PRO A 173 -6.92 -5.06 19.94
N ALA A 174 -7.03 -5.28 21.26
CA ALA A 174 -5.89 -5.57 22.08
C ALA A 174 -5.18 -6.81 21.51
N SER A 175 -3.86 -6.78 21.46
CA SER A 175 -3.05 -7.93 21.08
C SER A 175 -3.44 -9.12 21.97
N PRO A 176 -3.60 -10.35 21.43
CA PRO A 176 -3.79 -11.53 22.26
C PRO A 176 -2.60 -11.62 23.22
N SER A 177 -2.89 -11.60 24.52
CA SER A 177 -1.90 -11.78 25.55
C SER A 177 -1.24 -13.16 25.32
N ASN A 178 0.02 -13.17 24.93
CA ASN A 178 0.83 -14.38 24.97
C ASN A 178 1.07 -14.74 26.44
N ASN A 179 0.12 -15.48 27.02
CA ASN A 179 0.36 -16.21 28.25
C ASN A 179 1.23 -17.42 27.87
N HIS A 180 2.53 -17.23 27.94
CA HIS A 180 3.49 -18.34 28.07
C HIS A 180 3.69 -18.56 29.57
N GLU A 181 2.95 -19.53 30.12
CA GLU A 181 3.38 -20.30 31.28
C GLU A 181 4.51 -21.26 30.88
#